data_dba90f111856fd96261adfb6e6688b68
#
_entry.id   dba90f111856fd96261adfb6e6688b68
#
_cell.length_a   1.000
_cell.length_b   1.000
_cell.length_c   1.000
_cell.angle_alpha   90.00
_cell.angle_beta   90.00
_cell.angle_gamma   90.00
#
_symmetry.space_group_name_H-M   'P 1'
#
loop_
_entity.id
_entity.type
_entity.pdbx_description
1 polymer ?
#
loop_
_entity_poly.entity_id
_entity_poly.type
_entity_poly.pdbx_seq_one_letter_code
_entity_poly.pdbx_strand_id
1 'polypeptide(L)'
;MLVVNVWGSWCAPCRVEAAALEQAATDLTDEGVQFVGIVIRDSLTSAQQFQEEQGVTYPSIFDPDSSTLLQVPSSLYPVATPTTYVVDHEGRVAVRILDKTTAPTLTGLVEDVLAEREAA
;
A
#
# COMPACT_ATOMS: atom_id res chain seq x y z
N MET A 1 -8.54 6.15 7.80
CA MET A 1 -8.36 5.26 6.63
C MET A 1 -6.90 4.94 6.42
N LEU A 2 -6.65 3.76 5.89
CA LEU A 2 -5.30 3.24 5.71
C LEU A 2 -5.16 2.65 4.30
N VAL A 3 -4.08 2.98 3.62
CA VAL A 3 -3.68 2.32 2.38
C VAL A 3 -2.46 1.47 2.69
N VAL A 4 -2.56 0.17 2.41
CA VAL A 4 -1.50 -0.81 2.67
C VAL A 4 -0.98 -1.34 1.35
N ASN A 5 0.32 -1.23 1.12
CA ASN A 5 0.96 -1.74 -0.09
C ASN A 5 1.97 -2.83 0.26
N VAL A 6 1.77 -4.02 -0.29
CA VAL A 6 2.70 -5.14 -0.15
C VAL A 6 3.68 -5.10 -1.30
N TRP A 7 4.98 -5.04 -0.99
CA TRP A 7 6.02 -4.80 -1.98
C TRP A 7 7.35 -5.50 -1.65
N GLY A 8 8.29 -5.39 -2.57
CA GLY A 8 9.66 -5.84 -2.38
C GLY A 8 10.60 -5.08 -3.32
N SER A 9 11.84 -4.88 -2.91
CA SER A 9 12.83 -4.20 -3.74
C SER A 9 13.18 -4.98 -5.02
N TRP A 10 12.96 -6.29 -4.99
CA TRP A 10 13.15 -7.22 -6.11
C TRP A 10 12.02 -7.18 -7.14
N CYS A 11 10.96 -6.48 -6.87
CA CYS A 11 9.72 -6.49 -7.64
C CYS A 11 9.72 -5.36 -8.68
N ALA A 12 9.79 -5.69 -9.97
CA ALA A 12 9.83 -4.69 -11.03
C ALA A 12 8.56 -3.81 -11.11
N PRO A 13 7.33 -4.38 -11.03
CA PRO A 13 6.12 -3.54 -10.98
C PRO A 13 6.06 -2.63 -9.76
N CYS A 14 6.65 -3.03 -8.63
CA CYS A 14 6.74 -2.19 -7.44
C CYS A 14 7.58 -0.93 -7.72
N ARG A 15 8.65 -1.06 -8.51
CA ARG A 15 9.46 0.08 -8.92
C ARG A 15 8.68 1.03 -9.81
N VAL A 16 7.86 0.49 -10.70
CA VAL A 16 7.05 1.29 -11.62
C VAL A 16 6.03 2.13 -10.87
N GLU A 17 5.40 1.58 -9.82
CA GLU A 17 4.34 2.28 -9.09
C GLU A 17 4.82 3.13 -7.93
N ALA A 18 6.08 3.01 -7.49
CA ALA A 18 6.56 3.65 -6.27
C ALA A 18 6.30 5.16 -6.23
N ALA A 19 6.60 5.86 -7.32
CA ALA A 19 6.37 7.31 -7.41
C ALA A 19 4.86 7.65 -7.36
N ALA A 20 4.03 6.81 -7.97
CA ALA A 20 2.58 7.00 -7.98
C ALA A 20 1.99 6.83 -6.57
N LEU A 21 2.45 5.83 -5.81
CA LEU A 21 2.01 5.63 -4.43
C LEU A 21 2.45 6.79 -3.53
N GLU A 22 3.67 7.27 -3.68
CA GLU A 22 4.15 8.42 -2.92
C GLU A 22 3.36 9.68 -3.25
N GLN A 23 3.04 9.91 -4.52
CA GLN A 23 2.22 11.02 -4.94
C GLN A 23 0.82 10.95 -4.32
N ALA A 24 0.19 9.80 -4.36
CA ALA A 24 -1.12 9.59 -3.74
C ALA A 24 -1.05 9.80 -2.22
N ALA A 25 0.00 9.31 -1.57
CA ALA A 25 0.19 9.49 -0.13
C ALA A 25 0.27 10.98 0.24
N THR A 26 1.01 11.76 -0.54
CA THR A 26 1.13 13.20 -0.35
C THR A 26 -0.21 13.89 -0.57
N ASP A 27 -0.91 13.57 -1.64
CA ASP A 27 -2.17 14.21 -2.01
C ASP A 27 -3.29 13.92 -1.00
N LEU A 28 -3.26 12.75 -0.37
CA LEU A 28 -4.31 12.30 0.55
C LEU A 28 -4.01 12.58 2.02
N THR A 29 -2.84 13.15 2.34
CA THR A 29 -2.44 13.43 3.72
C THR A 29 -3.47 14.29 4.45
N ASP A 30 -3.95 15.35 3.83
CA ASP A 30 -4.90 16.29 4.43
C ASP A 30 -6.30 15.70 4.60
N GLU A 31 -6.58 14.57 3.98
CA GLU A 31 -7.87 13.87 4.10
C GLU A 31 -7.86 12.79 5.19
N GLY A 32 -6.80 12.71 5.97
CA GLY A 32 -6.67 11.75 7.07
C GLY A 32 -6.39 10.33 6.61
N VAL A 33 -5.81 10.17 5.43
CA VAL A 33 -5.43 8.87 4.88
C VAL A 33 -3.95 8.62 5.15
N GLN A 34 -3.64 7.51 5.80
CA GLN A 34 -2.27 7.09 6.08
C GLN A 34 -1.86 5.96 5.15
N PHE A 35 -0.60 5.98 4.74
CA PHE A 35 -0.01 4.92 3.92
C PHE A 35 1.00 4.13 4.74
N VAL A 36 0.98 2.81 4.60
CA VAL A 36 1.99 1.92 5.17
C VAL A 36 2.31 0.83 4.16
N GLY A 37 3.61 0.53 4.01
CA GLY A 37 4.06 -0.60 3.22
C GLY A 37 4.24 -1.84 4.09
N ILE A 38 4.20 -3.00 3.47
CA ILE A 38 4.66 -4.26 4.06
C ILE A 38 5.65 -4.85 3.07
N VAL A 39 6.92 -4.89 3.45
CA VAL A 39 7.98 -5.40 2.58
C VAL A 39 8.28 -6.85 2.91
N ILE A 40 8.20 -7.70 1.89
CA ILE A 40 8.31 -9.15 2.03
C ILE A 40 9.50 -9.69 1.23
N ARG A 41 10.04 -10.83 1.68
CA ARG A 41 11.10 -11.58 1.00
C ARG A 41 12.26 -10.68 0.57
N ASP A 42 12.73 -9.85 1.48
CA ASP A 42 13.73 -8.83 1.19
C ASP A 42 14.75 -8.76 2.32
N SER A 43 15.86 -8.08 2.07
CA SER A 43 16.78 -7.69 3.12
C SER A 43 16.44 -6.28 3.57
N LEU A 44 16.72 -5.97 4.83
CA LEU A 44 16.49 -4.63 5.37
C LEU A 44 17.27 -3.57 4.58
N THR A 45 18.51 -3.86 4.26
CA THR A 45 19.38 -2.94 3.50
C THR A 45 18.79 -2.65 2.11
N SER A 46 18.38 -3.68 1.36
CA SER A 46 17.82 -3.50 0.02
C SER A 46 16.49 -2.76 0.06
N ALA A 47 15.66 -3.06 1.05
CA ALA A 47 14.37 -2.38 1.23
C ALA A 47 14.56 -0.89 1.53
N GLN A 48 15.46 -0.55 2.44
CA GLN A 48 15.77 0.84 2.79
C GLN A 48 16.36 1.60 1.62
N GLN A 49 17.26 0.96 0.87
CA GLN A 49 17.87 1.57 -0.32
C GLN A 49 16.81 1.85 -1.39
N PHE A 50 15.88 0.94 -1.61
CA PHE A 50 14.77 1.13 -2.55
C PHE A 50 13.92 2.34 -2.14
N GLN A 51 13.53 2.43 -0.87
CA GLN A 51 12.70 3.55 -0.37
C GLN A 51 13.43 4.88 -0.56
N GLU A 52 14.72 4.92 -0.29
CA GLU A 52 15.53 6.12 -0.46
C GLU A 52 15.64 6.52 -1.93
N GLU A 53 15.96 5.58 -2.81
CA GLU A 53 16.11 5.82 -4.25
C GLU A 53 14.80 6.25 -4.90
N GLN A 54 13.68 5.69 -4.47
CA GLN A 54 12.36 5.98 -5.02
C GLN A 54 11.66 7.16 -4.34
N GLY A 55 12.27 7.75 -3.31
CA GLY A 55 11.70 8.88 -2.60
C GLY A 55 10.45 8.55 -1.79
N VAL A 56 10.33 7.31 -1.31
CA VAL A 56 9.18 6.87 -0.51
C VAL A 56 9.33 7.39 0.92
N THR A 57 8.35 8.16 1.40
CA THR A 57 8.38 8.77 2.73
C THR A 57 7.47 8.09 3.75
N TYR A 58 6.46 7.34 3.32
CA TYR A 58 5.61 6.60 4.26
C TYR A 58 6.34 5.37 4.81
N PRO A 59 6.03 4.94 6.04
CA PRO A 59 6.73 3.84 6.69
C PRO A 59 6.34 2.48 6.10
N SER A 60 7.25 1.51 6.25
CA SER A 60 6.98 0.11 5.91
C SER A 60 7.30 -0.80 7.08
N ILE A 61 6.48 -1.84 7.23
CA ILE A 61 6.75 -2.95 8.15
C ILE A 61 7.69 -3.92 7.42
N PHE A 62 8.81 -4.24 8.03
CA PHE A 62 9.72 -5.24 7.49
C PHE A 62 9.23 -6.64 7.87
N ASP A 63 8.80 -7.41 6.87
CA ASP A 63 8.14 -8.71 7.05
C ASP A 63 8.77 -9.76 6.13
N PRO A 64 10.07 -10.09 6.33
CA PRO A 64 10.83 -10.90 5.38
C PRO A 64 10.29 -12.33 5.19
N ASP A 65 9.67 -12.90 6.21
CA ASP A 65 9.09 -14.25 6.19
C ASP A 65 7.56 -14.25 6.07
N SER A 66 6.96 -13.10 5.83
CA SER A 66 5.51 -12.91 5.71
C SER A 66 4.72 -13.27 6.98
N SER A 67 5.36 -13.26 8.15
CA SER A 67 4.69 -13.61 9.41
C SER A 67 3.57 -12.65 9.77
N THR A 68 3.73 -11.35 9.47
CA THR A 68 2.69 -10.36 9.65
C THR A 68 1.50 -10.63 8.73
N LEU A 69 1.76 -10.94 7.46
CA LEU A 69 0.71 -11.24 6.48
C LEU A 69 -0.07 -12.51 6.79
N LEU A 70 0.55 -13.48 7.48
CA LEU A 70 -0.15 -14.70 7.88
C LEU A 70 -1.25 -14.44 8.91
N GLN A 71 -1.28 -13.27 9.52
CA GLN A 71 -2.31 -12.88 10.48
C GLN A 71 -3.58 -12.33 9.81
N VAL A 72 -3.52 -12.03 8.50
CA VAL A 72 -4.72 -11.59 7.78
C VAL A 72 -5.55 -12.81 7.36
N PRO A 73 -6.88 -12.64 7.17
CA PRO A 73 -7.70 -13.73 6.65
C PRO A 73 -7.17 -14.26 5.31
N SER A 74 -7.26 -15.57 5.10
CA SER A 74 -6.72 -16.21 3.90
C SER A 74 -7.30 -15.64 2.61
N SER A 75 -8.56 -15.18 2.63
CA SER A 75 -9.22 -14.55 1.49
C SER A 75 -8.58 -13.22 1.10
N LEU A 76 -7.86 -12.59 2.02
CA LEU A 76 -7.19 -11.28 1.81
C LEU A 76 -5.68 -11.42 1.66
N TYR A 77 -5.13 -12.62 1.79
CA TYR A 77 -3.70 -12.83 1.63
C TYR A 77 -3.27 -12.44 0.21
N PRO A 78 -2.20 -11.65 0.04
CA PRO A 78 -1.78 -11.22 -1.29
C PRO A 78 -1.24 -12.40 -2.10
N VAL A 79 -1.86 -12.65 -3.25
CA VAL A 79 -1.43 -13.71 -4.19
C VAL A 79 -0.45 -13.18 -5.24
N ALA A 80 -0.29 -11.88 -5.32
CA ALA A 80 0.61 -11.20 -6.26
C ALA A 80 1.29 -10.02 -5.59
N THR A 81 2.45 -9.62 -6.09
CA THR A 81 3.18 -8.45 -5.64
C THR A 81 3.40 -7.54 -6.84
N PRO A 82 3.01 -6.26 -6.79
CA PRO A 82 2.44 -5.58 -5.63
C PRO A 82 0.94 -5.86 -5.44
N THR A 83 0.47 -5.72 -4.21
CA THR A 83 -0.95 -5.68 -3.89
C THR A 83 -1.19 -4.47 -3.01
N THR A 84 -2.26 -3.72 -3.29
CA THR A 84 -2.62 -2.54 -2.52
C THR A 84 -4.03 -2.73 -1.96
N TYR A 85 -4.17 -2.46 -0.66
CA TYR A 85 -5.45 -2.52 0.05
C TYR A 85 -5.85 -1.13 0.49
N VAL A 86 -7.13 -0.80 0.35
CA VAL A 86 -7.71 0.38 0.98
C VAL A 86 -8.57 -0.10 2.14
N VAL A 87 -8.20 0.29 3.34
CA VAL A 87 -8.88 -0.10 4.59
C VAL A 87 -9.70 1.09 5.08
N ASP A 88 -11.00 0.88 5.26
CA ASP A 88 -11.92 1.94 5.67
C ASP A 88 -11.79 2.28 7.16
N HIS A 89 -12.60 3.21 7.64
CA HIS A 89 -12.56 3.67 9.04
C HIS A 89 -12.99 2.60 10.04
N GLU A 90 -13.67 1.57 9.59
CA GLU A 90 -14.11 0.47 10.44
C GLU A 90 -13.12 -0.70 10.43
N GLY A 91 -11.98 -0.54 9.74
CA GLY A 91 -10.95 -1.57 9.66
C GLY A 91 -11.23 -2.65 8.63
N ARG A 92 -12.17 -2.41 7.72
CA ARG A 92 -12.51 -3.37 6.66
C ARG A 92 -11.79 -3.03 5.37
N VAL A 93 -11.40 -4.06 4.63
CA VAL A 93 -10.80 -3.89 3.30
C VAL A 93 -11.91 -3.56 2.31
N ALA A 94 -11.94 -2.32 1.86
CA ALA A 94 -12.94 -1.82 0.91
C ALA A 94 -12.49 -2.03 -0.54
N VAL A 95 -11.18 -2.00 -0.81
CA VAL A 95 -10.62 -2.14 -2.16
C VAL A 95 -9.34 -2.98 -2.07
N ARG A 96 -9.16 -3.85 -3.06
CA ARG A 96 -7.92 -4.60 -3.26
C ARG A 96 -7.49 -4.51 -4.72
N ILE A 97 -6.26 -4.05 -4.94
CA ILE A 97 -5.67 -3.94 -6.28
C ILE A 97 -4.54 -4.95 -6.38
N LEU A 98 -4.64 -5.89 -7.31
CA LEU A 98 -3.74 -7.05 -7.43
C LEU A 98 -2.55 -6.83 -8.37
N ASP A 99 -2.29 -5.60 -8.80
CA ASP A 99 -1.19 -5.24 -9.69
C ASP A 99 -0.77 -3.80 -9.39
N LYS A 100 0.21 -3.30 -10.13
CA LYS A 100 0.59 -1.90 -10.05
C LYS A 100 -0.60 -0.99 -10.34
N THR A 101 -0.62 0.17 -9.69
CA THR A 101 -1.66 1.17 -9.87
C THR A 101 -1.04 2.53 -10.21
N THR A 102 -1.88 3.48 -10.56
CA THR A 102 -1.49 4.87 -10.81
C THR A 102 -2.01 5.78 -9.71
N ALA A 103 -1.43 6.97 -9.58
CA ALA A 103 -1.90 7.93 -8.58
C ALA A 103 -3.36 8.35 -8.80
N PRO A 104 -3.82 8.68 -10.02
CA PRO A 104 -5.23 9.03 -10.23
C PRO A 104 -6.20 7.89 -9.91
N THR A 105 -5.86 6.66 -10.29
CA THR A 105 -6.71 5.50 -10.00
C THR A 105 -6.83 5.27 -8.50
N LEU A 106 -5.71 5.25 -7.79
CA LEU A 106 -5.71 5.01 -6.35
C LEU A 106 -6.42 6.15 -5.61
N THR A 107 -6.11 7.39 -5.94
CA THR A 107 -6.75 8.56 -5.33
C THR A 107 -8.27 8.52 -5.54
N GLY A 108 -8.72 8.20 -6.75
CA GLY A 108 -10.14 8.10 -7.05
C GLY A 108 -10.84 7.02 -6.24
N LEU A 109 -10.22 5.85 -6.09
CA LEU A 109 -10.77 4.76 -5.29
C LEU A 109 -10.84 5.12 -3.80
N VAL A 110 -9.81 5.78 -3.27
CA VAL A 110 -9.80 6.24 -1.89
C VAL A 110 -10.89 7.29 -1.65
N GLU A 111 -11.04 8.23 -2.56
CA GLU A 111 -12.07 9.26 -2.47
C GLU A 111 -13.48 8.66 -2.50
N ASP A 112 -13.70 7.61 -3.30
CA ASP A 112 -14.97 6.88 -3.31
C ASP A 112 -15.28 6.27 -1.95
N VAL A 113 -14.29 5.66 -1.31
CA VAL A 113 -14.46 5.07 0.03
C VAL A 113 -14.72 6.16 1.08
N LEU A 114 -14.03 7.29 0.99
CA LEU A 114 -14.28 8.45 1.86
C LEU A 114 -15.71 8.98 1.69
N ALA A 115 -16.19 9.08 0.45
CA ALA A 115 -17.53 9.55 0.15
C ALA A 115 -18.61 8.62 0.71
N GLU A 116 -18.40 7.31 0.68
CA GLU A 116 -19.30 6.32 1.28
C GLU A 116 -19.47 6.57 2.78
N ARG A 117 -18.37 6.88 3.49
CA ARG A 117 -18.44 7.20 4.91
C ARG A 117 -19.25 8.45 5.17
N GLU A 118 -19.08 9.49 4.37
CA GLU A 118 -19.79 10.76 4.52
C GLU A 118 -21.26 10.61 4.20
N ALA A 119 -21.62 9.70 3.28
CA ALA A 119 -22.99 9.43 2.91
C ALA A 119 -23.73 8.55 3.92
N ALA A 120 -23.02 7.82 4.76
CA ALA A 120 -23.60 7.00 5.82
C ALA A 120 -23.96 7.85 7.06
#